data_dc6d8cf731551341a1880c470b0b81ad
#
_entry.id   dc6d8cf731551341a1880c470b0b81ad
#
_cell.length_a   1.000
_cell.length_b   1.000
_cell.length_c   1.000
_cell.angle_alpha   90.00
_cell.angle_beta   90.00
_cell.angle_gamma   90.00
#
_symmetry.space_group_name_H-M   'P 1'
#
loop_
_entity.id
_entity.type
_entity.pdbx_description
1 polymer ?
#
loop_
_entity_poly.entity_id
_entity_poly.type
_entity_poly.pdbx_seq_one_letter_code
_entity_poly.pdbx_strand_id
1 'polypeptide(L)'
;EDATKLVLSTQEAYKKIGFAKKKENEDSWIKFRELCNSFFDNKKEYYNALKSKNDIGKNAKEFLIKKAEELSKSIEWNITTPKILALQKEWKEAPSAGHITDNKLWEAFRTHCDFFFNAKKQNYESLIQTEQENLSKKLQLITRIQGFSSVGELPKDLAQIQAFKDEWNSIGFVPKAEKDKVTKLYNDAIQDTLKKLNVSEGQLNEIKFNSMVDNIKNNPEASQLAKAEKMKLKEELNKLENSISQKENNLLFFAKSKNANSMLDDVKKQLENEKAQAQILKDKIKKLVF
;
A
#
# COMPACT_ATOMS: atom_id res chain seq x y z
N GLU A 1 -32.92 -1.75 -47.27
CA GLU A 1 -33.36 -0.50 -47.96
C GLU A 1 -33.83 -0.76 -49.38
N ASP A 2 -33.11 -1.57 -50.17
CA ASP A 2 -33.44 -1.84 -51.60
C ASP A 2 -34.78 -2.55 -51.79
N ALA A 3 -35.08 -3.56 -50.94
CA ALA A 3 -36.36 -4.23 -50.95
C ALA A 3 -37.55 -3.26 -50.66
N THR A 4 -37.34 -2.28 -49.75
CA THR A 4 -38.38 -1.28 -49.48
C THR A 4 -38.60 -0.36 -50.65
N LYS A 5 -37.54 0.09 -51.35
CA LYS A 5 -37.62 0.89 -52.57
C LYS A 5 -38.35 0.13 -53.68
N LEU A 6 -38.02 -1.18 -53.81
CA LEU A 6 -38.66 -2.05 -54.79
C LEU A 6 -40.17 -2.20 -54.53
N VAL A 7 -40.58 -2.45 -53.28
CA VAL A 7 -42.01 -2.57 -52.94
C VAL A 7 -42.75 -1.26 -53.19
N LEU A 8 -42.15 -0.11 -52.80
CA LEU A 8 -42.75 1.21 -53.06
C LEU A 8 -42.86 1.52 -54.56
N SER A 9 -41.82 1.24 -55.35
CA SER A 9 -41.86 1.43 -56.80
C SER A 9 -42.91 0.52 -57.49
N THR A 10 -43.06 -0.70 -56.99
CA THR A 10 -44.03 -1.67 -57.43
C THR A 10 -45.48 -1.19 -57.11
N GLN A 11 -45.69 -0.57 -55.95
CA GLN A 11 -46.97 0.06 -55.59
C GLN A 11 -47.32 1.21 -56.51
N GLU A 12 -46.31 2.03 -56.85
CA GLU A 12 -46.53 3.13 -57.81
C GLU A 12 -46.78 2.63 -59.24
N ALA A 13 -46.12 1.57 -59.69
CA ALA A 13 -46.34 0.92 -60.96
C ALA A 13 -47.76 0.32 -61.04
N TYR A 14 -48.17 -0.37 -59.91
CA TYR A 14 -49.53 -0.96 -59.86
C TYR A 14 -50.61 0.08 -60.02
N LYS A 15 -50.51 1.30 -59.47
CA LYS A 15 -51.45 2.39 -59.63
C LYS A 15 -51.58 2.89 -61.07
N LYS A 16 -50.58 2.70 -61.93
CA LYS A 16 -50.51 3.11 -63.29
C LYS A 16 -51.04 2.07 -64.26
N ILE A 17 -51.22 0.84 -63.83
CA ILE A 17 -51.80 -0.26 -64.64
C ILE A 17 -53.31 -0.02 -64.73
N GLY A 18 -53.85 -0.08 -65.95
CA GLY A 18 -55.29 0.11 -66.22
C GLY A 18 -56.13 -1.00 -65.56
N PHE A 19 -57.49 -0.83 -65.71
CA PHE A 19 -58.46 -1.76 -65.12
C PHE A 19 -58.58 -3.06 -65.95
N ALA A 20 -58.63 -4.18 -65.31
CA ALA A 20 -59.02 -5.50 -65.77
C ALA A 20 -60.56 -5.72 -65.58
N LYS A 21 -61.10 -6.92 -65.87
CA LYS A 21 -62.49 -7.25 -65.50
C LYS A 21 -62.66 -7.11 -63.94
N LYS A 22 -63.80 -6.55 -63.55
CA LYS A 22 -64.08 -6.11 -62.18
C LYS A 22 -63.65 -7.14 -61.09
N LYS A 23 -64.07 -8.39 -61.24
CA LYS A 23 -63.74 -9.46 -60.27
C LYS A 23 -62.22 -9.77 -60.22
N GLU A 24 -61.58 -9.90 -61.36
CA GLU A 24 -60.15 -10.18 -61.49
C GLU A 24 -59.30 -9.03 -60.94
N ASN A 25 -59.80 -7.83 -61.14
CA ASN A 25 -59.11 -6.63 -60.60
C ASN A 25 -59.22 -6.53 -59.11
N GLU A 26 -60.38 -6.85 -58.50
CA GLU A 26 -60.55 -6.93 -57.05
C GLU A 26 -59.67 -8.02 -56.41
N ASP A 27 -59.69 -9.23 -56.94
CA ASP A 27 -58.88 -10.35 -56.43
C ASP A 27 -57.34 -10.05 -56.51
N SER A 28 -56.91 -9.44 -57.62
CA SER A 28 -55.51 -9.06 -57.81
C SER A 28 -55.12 -7.95 -56.85
N TRP A 29 -55.99 -6.95 -56.61
CA TRP A 29 -55.75 -5.86 -55.65
C TRP A 29 -55.63 -6.37 -54.21
N ILE A 30 -56.53 -7.26 -53.82
CA ILE A 30 -56.49 -7.86 -52.47
C ILE A 30 -55.16 -8.59 -52.24
N LYS A 31 -54.79 -9.50 -53.16
CA LYS A 31 -53.54 -10.24 -53.08
C LYS A 31 -52.29 -9.32 -53.05
N PHE A 32 -52.27 -8.32 -53.95
CA PHE A 32 -51.18 -7.35 -54.01
C PHE A 32 -51.03 -6.59 -52.68
N ARG A 33 -52.17 -6.09 -52.16
CA ARG A 33 -52.20 -5.36 -50.87
C ARG A 33 -51.75 -6.24 -49.70
N GLU A 34 -52.20 -7.51 -49.64
CA GLU A 34 -51.79 -8.46 -48.62
C GLU A 34 -50.30 -8.70 -48.64
N LEU A 35 -49.69 -8.91 -49.80
CA LEU A 35 -48.25 -9.05 -49.95
C LEU A 35 -47.46 -7.82 -49.50
N CYS A 36 -47.91 -6.63 -49.89
CA CYS A 36 -47.31 -5.40 -49.46
C CYS A 36 -47.43 -5.20 -47.95
N ASN A 37 -48.61 -5.47 -47.37
CA ASN A 37 -48.81 -5.35 -45.93
C ASN A 37 -47.93 -6.35 -45.19
N SER A 38 -47.87 -7.62 -45.60
CA SER A 38 -47.00 -8.64 -45.00
C SER A 38 -45.53 -8.21 -45.01
N PHE A 39 -45.05 -7.62 -46.12
CA PHE A 39 -43.70 -7.06 -46.18
C PHE A 39 -43.46 -5.97 -45.13
N PHE A 40 -44.36 -5.01 -45.01
CA PHE A 40 -44.19 -3.91 -44.05
C PHE A 40 -44.39 -4.35 -42.61
N ASP A 41 -45.27 -5.30 -42.35
CA ASP A 41 -45.46 -5.88 -41.02
C ASP A 41 -44.22 -6.67 -40.59
N ASN A 42 -43.66 -7.55 -41.42
CA ASN A 42 -42.41 -8.25 -41.16
C ASN A 42 -41.25 -7.26 -40.94
N LYS A 43 -41.19 -6.20 -41.75
CA LYS A 43 -40.19 -5.14 -41.57
C LYS A 43 -40.35 -4.45 -40.21
N LYS A 44 -41.55 -4.10 -39.80
CA LYS A 44 -41.87 -3.49 -38.52
C LYS A 44 -41.48 -4.38 -37.36
N GLU A 45 -41.82 -5.67 -37.44
CA GLU A 45 -41.43 -6.65 -36.42
C GLU A 45 -39.91 -6.79 -36.28
N TYR A 46 -39.20 -6.88 -37.41
CA TYR A 46 -37.75 -6.92 -37.44
C TYR A 46 -37.11 -5.71 -36.73
N TYR A 47 -37.57 -4.49 -37.07
CA TYR A 47 -37.03 -3.28 -36.44
C TYR A 47 -37.42 -3.14 -34.97
N ASN A 48 -38.60 -3.60 -34.56
CA ASN A 48 -39.01 -3.64 -33.17
C ASN A 48 -38.13 -4.64 -32.36
N ALA A 49 -37.88 -5.81 -32.91
CA ALA A 49 -36.97 -6.80 -32.28
C ALA A 49 -35.53 -6.29 -32.16
N LEU A 50 -35.03 -5.63 -33.24
CA LEU A 50 -33.71 -5.01 -33.24
C LEU A 50 -33.61 -3.89 -32.18
N LYS A 51 -34.63 -3.04 -32.11
CA LYS A 51 -34.69 -1.97 -31.09
C LYS A 51 -34.69 -2.53 -29.69
N SER A 52 -35.55 -3.52 -29.42
CA SER A 52 -35.57 -4.19 -28.10
C SER A 52 -34.22 -4.78 -27.73
N LYS A 53 -33.54 -5.45 -28.67
CA LYS A 53 -32.17 -5.99 -28.46
C LYS A 53 -31.17 -4.87 -28.17
N ASN A 54 -31.22 -3.78 -28.88
CA ASN A 54 -30.34 -2.63 -28.67
C ASN A 54 -30.60 -1.94 -27.31
N ASP A 55 -31.87 -1.85 -26.89
CA ASP A 55 -32.25 -1.28 -25.58
C ASP A 55 -31.73 -2.14 -24.44
N ILE A 56 -31.75 -3.47 -24.55
CA ILE A 56 -31.12 -4.40 -23.58
C ILE A 56 -29.63 -4.14 -23.49
N GLY A 57 -28.93 -4.07 -24.63
CA GLY A 57 -27.50 -3.78 -24.66
C GLY A 57 -27.15 -2.41 -24.06
N LYS A 58 -27.95 -1.39 -24.36
CA LYS A 58 -27.81 -0.03 -23.81
C LYS A 58 -27.92 -0.05 -22.28
N ASN A 59 -28.98 -0.66 -21.74
CA ASN A 59 -29.20 -0.72 -20.30
C ASN A 59 -28.07 -1.46 -19.57
N ALA A 60 -27.60 -2.58 -20.14
CA ALA A 60 -26.48 -3.33 -19.58
C ALA A 60 -25.20 -2.48 -19.53
N LYS A 61 -24.88 -1.75 -20.61
CA LYS A 61 -23.68 -0.88 -20.68
C LYS A 61 -23.79 0.35 -19.80
N GLU A 62 -24.95 0.98 -19.70
CA GLU A 62 -25.20 2.09 -18.77
C GLU A 62 -25.02 1.67 -17.32
N PHE A 63 -25.41 0.45 -16.97
CA PHE A 63 -25.15 -0.11 -15.62
C PHE A 63 -23.66 -0.28 -15.35
N LEU A 64 -22.88 -0.76 -16.32
CA LEU A 64 -21.43 -0.88 -16.19
C LEU A 64 -20.75 0.50 -16.07
N ILE A 65 -21.23 1.51 -16.79
CA ILE A 65 -20.74 2.89 -16.65
C ILE A 65 -20.94 3.42 -15.25
N LYS A 66 -22.13 3.22 -14.65
CA LYS A 66 -22.42 3.66 -13.28
C LYS A 66 -21.48 2.99 -12.28
N LYS A 67 -21.26 1.67 -12.40
CA LYS A 67 -20.29 0.96 -11.58
C LYS A 67 -18.87 1.49 -11.74
N ALA A 68 -18.47 1.78 -12.98
CA ALA A 68 -17.14 2.34 -13.25
C ALA A 68 -17.00 3.75 -12.67
N GLU A 69 -18.05 4.58 -12.73
CA GLU A 69 -18.08 5.90 -12.10
C GLU A 69 -17.90 5.82 -10.58
N GLU A 70 -18.62 4.93 -9.90
CA GLU A 70 -18.50 4.71 -8.45
C GLU A 70 -17.08 4.29 -8.07
N LEU A 71 -16.50 3.34 -8.81
CA LEU A 71 -15.16 2.83 -8.54
C LEU A 71 -14.06 3.82 -8.92
N SER A 72 -14.31 4.72 -9.87
CA SER A 72 -13.30 5.65 -10.38
C SER A 72 -12.75 6.61 -9.32
N LYS A 73 -13.55 6.91 -8.29
CA LYS A 73 -13.20 7.84 -7.19
C LYS A 73 -12.49 7.15 -6.01
N SER A 74 -12.30 5.83 -6.08
CA SER A 74 -11.66 5.06 -5.01
C SER A 74 -10.16 5.32 -4.94
N ILE A 75 -9.65 5.44 -3.71
CA ILE A 75 -8.21 5.52 -3.40
C ILE A 75 -7.64 4.15 -2.95
N GLU A 76 -8.47 3.13 -2.87
CA GLU A 76 -8.05 1.77 -2.50
C GLU A 76 -7.54 1.00 -3.73
N TRP A 77 -6.37 1.40 -4.23
CA TRP A 77 -5.83 0.95 -5.51
C TRP A 77 -5.79 -0.56 -5.69
N ASN A 78 -5.37 -1.29 -4.65
CA ASN A 78 -5.19 -2.75 -4.72
C ASN A 78 -6.52 -3.50 -4.77
N ILE A 79 -7.54 -3.00 -4.09
CA ILE A 79 -8.88 -3.62 -4.01
C ILE A 79 -9.70 -3.24 -5.25
N THR A 80 -9.55 -2.01 -5.74
CA THR A 80 -10.38 -1.47 -6.83
C THR A 80 -9.86 -1.85 -8.20
N THR A 81 -8.55 -1.99 -8.39
CA THR A 81 -7.96 -2.38 -9.68
C THR A 81 -8.58 -3.68 -10.25
N PRO A 82 -8.66 -4.80 -9.52
CA PRO A 82 -9.28 -6.01 -10.06
C PRO A 82 -10.78 -5.85 -10.38
N LYS A 83 -11.50 -5.00 -9.65
CA LYS A 83 -12.92 -4.73 -9.91
C LYS A 83 -13.11 -3.99 -11.24
N ILE A 84 -12.30 -2.97 -11.52
CA ILE A 84 -12.36 -2.23 -12.80
C ILE A 84 -11.96 -3.14 -13.96
N LEU A 85 -10.95 -3.99 -13.80
CA LEU A 85 -10.58 -4.98 -14.82
C LEU A 85 -11.69 -6.00 -15.09
N ALA A 86 -12.43 -6.41 -14.06
CA ALA A 86 -13.62 -7.25 -14.21
C ALA A 86 -14.72 -6.53 -14.99
N LEU A 87 -15.00 -5.25 -14.70
CA LEU A 87 -15.95 -4.46 -15.48
C LEU A 87 -15.55 -4.32 -16.96
N GLN A 88 -14.26 -4.18 -17.25
CA GLN A 88 -13.77 -4.16 -18.63
C GLN A 88 -14.00 -5.50 -19.35
N LYS A 89 -13.94 -6.60 -18.64
CA LYS A 89 -14.28 -7.92 -19.18
C LYS A 89 -15.79 -8.05 -19.41
N GLU A 90 -16.61 -7.68 -18.42
CA GLU A 90 -18.09 -7.67 -18.54
C GLU A 90 -18.55 -6.78 -19.72
N TRP A 91 -17.86 -5.66 -19.94
CA TRP A 91 -18.15 -4.76 -21.08
C TRP A 91 -18.00 -5.46 -22.43
N LYS A 92 -16.95 -6.28 -22.59
CA LYS A 92 -16.70 -7.02 -23.85
C LYS A 92 -17.75 -8.09 -24.10
N GLU A 93 -18.34 -8.63 -23.03
CA GLU A 93 -19.35 -9.69 -23.07
C GLU A 93 -20.78 -9.11 -23.20
N ALA A 94 -20.96 -7.81 -22.92
CA ALA A 94 -22.26 -7.15 -22.94
C ALA A 94 -22.83 -7.07 -24.36
N PRO A 95 -24.18 -7.21 -24.53
CA PRO A 95 -24.84 -7.09 -25.82
C PRO A 95 -24.61 -5.73 -26.47
N SER A 96 -24.68 -5.68 -27.80
CA SER A 96 -24.59 -4.42 -28.56
C SER A 96 -25.84 -3.54 -28.35
N ALA A 97 -25.61 -2.25 -28.19
CA ALA A 97 -26.66 -1.22 -28.18
C ALA A 97 -26.83 -0.53 -29.56
N GLY A 98 -26.21 -1.07 -30.61
CA GLY A 98 -26.08 -0.44 -31.91
C GLY A 98 -24.86 0.44 -32.03
N HIS A 99 -24.22 0.42 -33.20
CA HIS A 99 -22.89 0.99 -33.45
C HIS A 99 -22.68 2.42 -32.92
N ILE A 100 -23.61 3.34 -33.22
CA ILE A 100 -23.49 4.75 -32.80
C ILE A 100 -23.62 4.88 -31.27
N THR A 101 -24.56 4.15 -30.69
CA THR A 101 -24.79 4.16 -29.24
C THR A 101 -23.63 3.51 -28.50
N ASP A 102 -23.15 2.39 -29.02
CA ASP A 102 -21.99 1.66 -28.44
C ASP A 102 -20.74 2.55 -28.36
N ASN A 103 -20.45 3.34 -29.38
CA ASN A 103 -19.30 4.24 -29.36
C ASN A 103 -19.43 5.31 -28.25
N LYS A 104 -20.60 5.94 -28.11
CA LYS A 104 -20.84 6.94 -27.06
C LYS A 104 -20.73 6.34 -25.65
N LEU A 105 -21.33 5.17 -25.46
CA LEU A 105 -21.28 4.46 -24.17
C LEU A 105 -19.85 4.03 -23.85
N TRP A 106 -19.08 3.59 -24.86
CA TRP A 106 -17.67 3.22 -24.68
C TRP A 106 -16.82 4.42 -24.25
N GLU A 107 -16.97 5.57 -24.85
CA GLU A 107 -16.26 6.78 -24.45
C GLU A 107 -16.54 7.14 -22.99
N ALA A 108 -17.80 7.09 -22.56
CA ALA A 108 -18.18 7.36 -21.18
C ALA A 108 -17.57 6.33 -20.21
N PHE A 109 -17.68 5.02 -20.53
CA PHE A 109 -17.08 3.95 -19.73
C PHE A 109 -15.57 4.10 -19.59
N ARG A 110 -14.90 4.31 -20.72
CA ARG A 110 -13.46 4.49 -20.80
C ARG A 110 -13.00 5.69 -19.97
N THR A 111 -13.71 6.80 -20.03
CA THR A 111 -13.39 8.01 -19.27
C THR A 111 -13.28 7.72 -17.77
N HIS A 112 -14.21 6.96 -17.20
CA HIS A 112 -14.16 6.58 -15.77
C HIS A 112 -13.03 5.61 -15.46
N CYS A 113 -12.76 4.64 -16.33
CA CYS A 113 -11.63 3.72 -16.18
C CYS A 113 -10.29 4.47 -16.25
N ASP A 114 -10.12 5.33 -17.25
CA ASP A 114 -8.90 6.12 -17.44
C ASP A 114 -8.69 7.10 -16.29
N PHE A 115 -9.75 7.70 -15.74
CA PHE A 115 -9.67 8.54 -14.56
C PHE A 115 -9.04 7.80 -13.36
N PHE A 116 -9.52 6.59 -13.07
CA PHE A 116 -8.97 5.77 -11.99
C PHE A 116 -7.50 5.41 -12.22
N PHE A 117 -7.17 4.92 -13.41
CA PHE A 117 -5.79 4.49 -13.69
C PHE A 117 -4.82 5.66 -13.73
N ASN A 118 -5.23 6.82 -14.22
CA ASN A 118 -4.42 8.04 -14.19
C ASN A 118 -4.19 8.53 -12.75
N ALA A 119 -5.24 8.56 -11.92
CA ALA A 119 -5.10 8.92 -10.51
C ALA A 119 -4.18 7.94 -9.75
N LYS A 120 -4.32 6.63 -10.00
CA LYS A 120 -3.41 5.60 -9.46
C LYS A 120 -1.97 5.85 -9.89
N LYS A 121 -1.75 6.13 -11.18
CA LYS A 121 -0.41 6.41 -11.72
C LYS A 121 0.21 7.65 -11.07
N GLN A 122 -0.54 8.75 -10.98
CA GLN A 122 -0.08 9.98 -10.34
C GLN A 122 0.27 9.77 -8.86
N ASN A 123 -0.56 9.02 -8.13
CA ASN A 123 -0.26 8.67 -6.73
C ASN A 123 1.05 7.88 -6.61
N TYR A 124 1.27 6.90 -7.49
CA TYR A 124 2.49 6.11 -7.49
C TYR A 124 3.73 6.95 -7.85
N GLU A 125 3.63 7.82 -8.84
CA GLU A 125 4.71 8.73 -9.24
C GLU A 125 5.06 9.72 -8.11
N SER A 126 4.05 10.28 -7.44
CA SER A 126 4.25 11.15 -6.27
C SER A 126 4.92 10.42 -5.11
N LEU A 127 4.56 9.14 -4.87
CA LEU A 127 5.20 8.31 -3.85
C LEU A 127 6.69 8.09 -4.16
N ILE A 128 7.01 7.73 -5.41
CA ILE A 128 8.40 7.55 -5.85
C ILE A 128 9.20 8.85 -5.68
N GLN A 129 8.63 9.98 -6.09
CA GLN A 129 9.28 11.27 -5.91
C GLN A 129 9.55 11.58 -4.44
N THR A 130 8.56 11.37 -3.58
CA THR A 130 8.70 11.56 -2.13
C THR A 130 9.79 10.66 -1.54
N GLU A 131 9.85 9.38 -1.95
CA GLU A 131 10.90 8.46 -1.51
C GLU A 131 12.30 8.90 -1.96
N GLN A 132 12.43 9.45 -3.18
CA GLN A 132 13.71 10.00 -3.67
C GLN A 132 14.13 11.26 -2.90
N GLU A 133 13.21 12.14 -2.60
CA GLU A 133 13.46 13.32 -1.77
C GLU A 133 13.91 12.92 -0.36
N ASN A 134 13.25 11.91 0.23
CA ASN A 134 13.63 11.36 1.53
C ASN A 134 15.03 10.73 1.49
N LEU A 135 15.38 10.02 0.41
CA LEU A 135 16.72 9.49 0.22
C LEU A 135 17.76 10.62 0.20
N SER A 136 17.50 11.68 -0.56
CA SER A 136 18.38 12.85 -0.62
C SER A 136 18.55 13.49 0.77
N LYS A 137 17.47 13.71 1.53
CA LYS A 137 17.52 14.26 2.89
C LYS A 137 18.33 13.36 3.83
N LYS A 138 18.15 12.03 3.76
CA LYS A 138 18.90 11.08 4.58
C LYS A 138 20.40 11.08 4.25
N LEU A 139 20.77 11.17 2.97
CA LEU A 139 22.18 11.27 2.57
C LEU A 139 22.81 12.58 3.04
N GLN A 140 22.10 13.70 2.93
CA GLN A 140 22.55 14.99 3.47
C GLN A 140 22.75 14.93 4.99
N LEU A 141 21.83 14.30 5.72
CA LEU A 141 21.96 14.09 7.15
C LEU A 141 23.20 13.25 7.49
N ILE A 142 23.44 12.16 6.76
CA ILE A 142 24.65 11.34 6.93
C ILE A 142 25.93 12.17 6.73
N THR A 143 25.97 13.01 5.69
CA THR A 143 27.10 13.92 5.45
C THR A 143 27.30 14.89 6.62
N ARG A 144 26.24 15.43 7.20
CA ARG A 144 26.30 16.30 8.39
C ARG A 144 26.81 15.55 9.61
N ILE A 145 26.40 14.30 9.83
CA ILE A 145 26.88 13.44 10.91
C ILE A 145 28.38 13.15 10.75
N GLN A 146 28.83 12.83 9.54
CA GLN A 146 30.25 12.57 9.24
C GLN A 146 31.15 13.79 9.45
N GLY A 147 30.61 14.97 9.11
CA GLY A 147 31.27 16.27 9.32
C GLY A 147 31.14 16.82 10.74
N PHE A 148 30.46 16.11 11.65
CA PHE A 148 30.30 16.56 13.02
C PHE A 148 31.64 16.61 13.77
N SER A 149 31.90 17.75 14.39
CA SER A 149 33.05 17.98 15.28
C SER A 149 32.56 18.23 16.70
N SER A 150 33.21 17.60 17.68
CA SER A 150 32.91 17.81 19.08
C SER A 150 33.12 19.24 19.50
N VAL A 151 32.24 19.79 20.31
CA VAL A 151 32.40 21.09 20.97
C VAL A 151 33.18 20.97 22.30
N GLY A 152 33.62 19.78 22.68
CA GLY A 152 34.37 19.52 23.90
C GLY A 152 33.53 19.36 25.16
N GLU A 153 32.18 19.40 25.04
CA GLU A 153 31.23 19.17 26.13
C GLU A 153 30.37 17.95 25.82
N LEU A 154 30.74 16.81 26.41
CA LEU A 154 30.09 15.52 26.12
C LEU A 154 28.55 15.55 26.21
N PRO A 155 27.90 16.23 27.18
CA PRO A 155 26.43 16.31 27.20
C PRO A 155 25.83 17.02 25.98
N LYS A 156 26.47 18.10 25.49
CA LYS A 156 26.03 18.84 24.29
C LYS A 156 26.25 18.03 23.03
N ASP A 157 27.39 17.35 22.94
CA ASP A 157 27.71 16.45 21.82
C ASP A 157 26.71 15.30 21.72
N LEU A 158 26.36 14.66 22.85
CA LEU A 158 25.34 13.62 22.89
C LEU A 158 23.93 14.13 22.54
N ALA A 159 23.58 15.35 22.99
CA ALA A 159 22.32 15.99 22.61
C ALA A 159 22.24 16.21 21.08
N GLN A 160 23.35 16.62 20.45
CA GLN A 160 23.41 16.79 19.00
C GLN A 160 23.28 15.46 18.26
N ILE A 161 23.89 14.40 18.76
CA ILE A 161 23.73 13.05 18.19
C ILE A 161 22.28 12.57 18.33
N GLN A 162 21.62 12.87 19.45
CA GLN A 162 20.19 12.56 19.60
C GLN A 162 19.34 13.36 18.61
N ALA A 163 19.64 14.65 18.39
CA ALA A 163 18.96 15.45 17.39
C ALA A 163 19.11 14.88 15.96
N PHE A 164 20.28 14.35 15.59
CA PHE A 164 20.48 13.66 14.32
C PHE A 164 19.62 12.39 14.21
N LYS A 165 19.45 11.64 15.30
CA LYS A 165 18.59 10.45 15.31
C LYS A 165 17.13 10.82 15.18
N ASP A 166 16.69 11.86 15.86
CA ASP A 166 15.30 12.34 15.79
C ASP A 166 14.99 12.84 14.36
N GLU A 167 15.91 13.57 13.74
CA GLU A 167 15.83 14.01 12.35
C GLU A 167 15.77 12.79 11.41
N TRP A 168 16.62 11.78 11.58
CA TRP A 168 16.57 10.55 10.79
C TRP A 168 15.24 9.84 10.85
N ASN A 169 14.65 9.76 12.04
CA ASN A 169 13.36 9.11 12.28
C ASN A 169 12.19 9.92 11.71
N SER A 170 12.33 11.26 11.63
CA SER A 170 11.32 12.14 11.04
C SER A 170 11.28 12.08 9.51
N ILE A 171 12.40 11.73 8.85
CA ILE A 171 12.47 11.53 7.41
C ILE A 171 11.75 10.22 7.05
N GLY A 172 10.80 10.28 6.14
CA GLY A 172 9.98 9.14 5.74
C GLY A 172 10.74 8.01 5.04
N PHE A 173 9.96 7.14 4.38
CA PHE A 173 10.51 5.99 3.66
C PHE A 173 11.36 6.43 2.45
N VAL A 174 12.32 5.57 2.12
CA VAL A 174 13.19 5.68 0.94
C VAL A 174 12.94 4.52 -0.01
N PRO A 175 13.37 4.58 -1.29
CA PRO A 175 13.24 3.47 -2.22
C PRO A 175 13.76 2.16 -1.62
N LYS A 176 12.99 1.08 -1.79
CA LYS A 176 13.30 -0.22 -1.20
C LYS A 176 14.71 -0.71 -1.55
N ALA A 177 15.18 -0.45 -2.77
CA ALA A 177 16.52 -0.84 -3.23
C ALA A 177 17.66 -0.14 -2.48
N GLU A 178 17.43 1.07 -1.96
CA GLU A 178 18.44 1.88 -1.27
C GLU A 178 18.34 1.79 0.25
N LYS A 179 17.24 1.24 0.79
CA LYS A 179 16.95 1.22 2.22
C LYS A 179 18.10 0.66 3.06
N ASP A 180 18.57 -0.52 2.72
CA ASP A 180 19.58 -1.22 3.52
C ASP A 180 20.93 -0.51 3.44
N LYS A 181 21.30 -0.02 2.26
CA LYS A 181 22.53 0.71 2.03
C LYS A 181 22.56 2.02 2.82
N VAL A 182 21.51 2.83 2.72
CA VAL A 182 21.45 4.13 3.42
C VAL A 182 21.35 3.95 4.93
N THR A 183 20.67 2.90 5.41
CA THR A 183 20.61 2.57 6.84
C THR A 183 21.98 2.15 7.37
N LYS A 184 22.73 1.36 6.60
CA LYS A 184 24.10 0.98 6.96
C LYS A 184 25.01 2.20 7.05
N LEU A 185 25.01 3.07 6.02
CA LEU A 185 25.79 4.31 6.02
C LEU A 185 25.50 5.21 7.22
N TYR A 186 24.23 5.34 7.59
CA TYR A 186 23.81 6.10 8.76
C TYR A 186 24.37 5.48 10.06
N ASN A 187 24.23 4.18 10.24
CA ASN A 187 24.72 3.49 11.43
C ASN A 187 26.23 3.59 11.55
N ASP A 188 26.95 3.43 10.45
CA ASP A 188 28.41 3.57 10.42
C ASP A 188 28.82 5.01 10.79
N ALA A 189 28.17 6.02 10.24
CA ALA A 189 28.43 7.43 10.55
C ALA A 189 28.20 7.77 12.04
N ILE A 190 27.09 7.28 12.62
CA ILE A 190 26.81 7.46 14.06
C ILE A 190 27.86 6.76 14.93
N GLN A 191 28.23 5.52 14.58
CA GLN A 191 29.23 4.77 15.35
C GLN A 191 30.60 5.44 15.30
N ASP A 192 31.03 5.92 14.13
CA ASP A 192 32.32 6.60 14.00
C ASP A 192 32.34 7.95 14.75
N THR A 193 31.21 8.67 14.74
CA THR A 193 31.06 9.89 15.55
C THR A 193 31.17 9.58 17.05
N LEU A 194 30.49 8.54 17.52
CA LEU A 194 30.56 8.12 18.93
C LEU A 194 31.97 7.67 19.35
N LYS A 195 32.71 6.98 18.48
CA LYS A 195 34.12 6.61 18.74
C LYS A 195 35.02 7.86 18.86
N LYS A 196 34.83 8.87 18.01
CA LYS A 196 35.61 10.13 18.08
C LYS A 196 35.39 10.89 19.39
N LEU A 197 34.23 10.74 20.01
CA LEU A 197 33.88 11.39 21.29
C LEU A 197 34.48 10.71 22.52
N ASN A 198 35.24 9.63 22.36
CA ASN A 198 35.80 8.85 23.48
C ASN A 198 34.75 8.45 24.54
N VAL A 199 33.55 8.14 24.11
CA VAL A 199 32.45 7.74 24.97
C VAL A 199 32.80 6.40 25.63
N SER A 200 32.63 6.29 26.94
CA SER A 200 32.85 5.03 27.64
C SER A 200 32.00 3.90 27.12
N GLU A 201 32.48 2.66 27.21
CA GLU A 201 31.77 1.48 26.72
C GLU A 201 30.34 1.36 27.30
N GLY A 202 30.18 1.72 28.59
CA GLY A 202 28.87 1.73 29.25
C GLY A 202 27.91 2.75 28.65
N GLN A 203 28.37 3.98 28.37
CA GLN A 203 27.60 5.01 27.71
C GLN A 203 27.26 4.63 26.24
N LEU A 204 28.21 4.01 25.54
CA LEU A 204 28.01 3.50 24.21
C LEU A 204 26.89 2.42 24.16
N ASN A 205 26.91 1.51 25.11
CA ASN A 205 25.91 0.46 25.25
C ASN A 205 24.51 1.03 25.58
N GLU A 206 24.45 2.09 26.38
CA GLU A 206 23.19 2.78 26.68
C GLU A 206 22.65 3.49 25.44
N ILE A 207 23.49 4.19 24.70
CA ILE A 207 23.10 4.87 23.47
C ILE A 207 22.62 3.88 22.40
N LYS A 208 23.33 2.74 22.24
CA LYS A 208 22.91 1.67 21.33
C LYS A 208 21.55 1.09 21.73
N PHE A 209 21.36 0.86 23.03
CA PHE A 209 20.10 0.35 23.54
C PHE A 209 18.94 1.33 23.32
N ASN A 210 19.12 2.62 23.61
CA ASN A 210 18.11 3.65 23.36
C ASN A 210 17.75 3.72 21.88
N SER A 211 18.74 3.67 20.97
CA SER A 211 18.50 3.61 19.52
C SER A 211 17.69 2.37 19.09
N MET A 212 17.97 1.22 19.69
CA MET A 212 17.19 0.00 19.44
C MET A 212 15.75 0.17 19.90
N VAL A 213 15.51 0.75 21.08
CA VAL A 213 14.17 1.04 21.59
C VAL A 213 13.39 1.98 20.64
N ASP A 214 14.05 3.03 20.15
CA ASP A 214 13.42 3.97 19.19
C ASP A 214 13.10 3.31 17.85
N ASN A 215 13.97 2.44 17.35
CA ASN A 215 13.70 1.64 16.15
C ASN A 215 12.51 0.69 16.34
N ILE A 216 12.41 0.08 17.53
CA ILE A 216 11.26 -0.78 17.87
C ILE A 216 9.98 0.03 17.91
N LYS A 217 9.95 1.20 18.55
CA LYS A 217 8.76 2.08 18.65
C LYS A 217 8.21 2.49 17.27
N ASN A 218 9.09 2.69 16.30
CA ASN A 218 8.74 3.11 14.94
C ASN A 218 8.41 1.95 13.99
N ASN A 219 8.33 0.70 14.50
CA ASN A 219 8.01 -0.48 13.71
C ASN A 219 6.53 -0.85 13.87
N PRO A 220 5.81 -1.24 12.78
CA PRO A 220 4.44 -1.75 12.87
C PRO A 220 4.26 -2.94 13.83
N GLU A 221 5.33 -3.74 14.03
CA GLU A 221 5.37 -4.89 14.94
C GLU A 221 6.00 -4.55 16.31
N ALA A 222 5.99 -3.28 16.70
CA ALA A 222 6.63 -2.76 17.89
C ALA A 222 6.36 -3.61 19.16
N SER A 223 5.11 -3.99 19.38
CA SER A 223 4.72 -4.78 20.57
C SER A 223 5.35 -6.17 20.60
N GLN A 224 5.50 -6.85 19.44
CA GLN A 224 6.12 -8.18 19.39
C GLN A 224 7.62 -8.10 19.57
N LEU A 225 8.28 -7.14 18.93
CA LEU A 225 9.72 -6.91 19.03
C LEU A 225 10.11 -6.49 20.45
N ALA A 226 9.36 -5.60 21.09
CA ALA A 226 9.57 -5.19 22.47
C ALA A 226 9.41 -6.36 23.45
N LYS A 227 8.39 -7.22 23.25
CA LYS A 227 8.21 -8.44 24.07
C LYS A 227 9.37 -9.40 23.92
N ALA A 228 9.85 -9.66 22.71
CA ALA A 228 10.98 -10.56 22.46
C ALA A 228 12.26 -10.07 23.14
N GLU A 229 12.59 -8.78 23.00
CA GLU A 229 13.76 -8.19 23.62
C GLU A 229 13.65 -8.15 25.15
N LYS A 230 12.46 -7.82 25.66
CA LYS A 230 12.18 -7.87 27.10
C LYS A 230 12.36 -9.27 27.69
N MET A 231 12.00 -10.32 26.95
CA MET A 231 12.23 -11.69 27.38
C MET A 231 13.72 -12.00 27.49
N LYS A 232 14.54 -11.64 26.50
CA LYS A 232 16.01 -11.83 26.56
C LYS A 232 16.63 -11.13 27.73
N LEU A 233 16.30 -9.86 27.96
CA LEU A 233 16.80 -9.08 29.08
C LEU A 233 16.38 -9.67 30.45
N LYS A 234 15.18 -10.22 30.53
CA LYS A 234 14.72 -10.92 31.74
C LYS A 234 15.48 -12.22 31.99
N GLU A 235 15.80 -12.98 30.95
CA GLU A 235 16.64 -14.19 31.10
C GLU A 235 18.06 -13.84 31.57
N GLU A 236 18.67 -12.79 31.01
CA GLU A 236 19.97 -12.30 31.46
C GLU A 236 19.92 -11.83 32.93
N LEU A 237 18.86 -11.06 33.28
CA LEU A 237 18.66 -10.61 34.64
C LEU A 237 18.52 -11.79 35.62
N ASN A 238 17.72 -12.80 35.28
CA ASN A 238 17.55 -14.00 36.14
C ASN A 238 18.87 -14.75 36.33
N LYS A 239 19.69 -14.92 35.28
CA LYS A 239 21.01 -15.55 35.40
C LYS A 239 21.93 -14.76 36.34
N LEU A 240 21.89 -13.43 36.20
CA LEU A 240 22.71 -12.54 37.02
C LEU A 240 22.24 -12.51 38.49
N GLU A 241 20.93 -12.45 38.75
CA GLU A 241 20.35 -12.52 40.09
C GLU A 241 20.65 -13.86 40.78
N ASN A 242 20.65 -14.97 40.04
CA ASN A 242 21.07 -16.27 40.58
C ASN A 242 22.55 -16.29 40.93
N SER A 243 23.41 -15.68 40.07
CA SER A 243 24.87 -15.55 40.40
C SER A 243 25.09 -14.68 41.66
N ILE A 244 24.37 -13.56 41.76
CA ILE A 244 24.40 -12.67 42.92
C ILE A 244 24.02 -13.46 44.20
N SER A 245 22.89 -14.18 44.17
CA SER A 245 22.42 -14.96 45.32
C SER A 245 23.42 -16.04 45.74
N GLN A 246 24.02 -16.72 44.76
CA GLN A 246 25.06 -17.73 45.07
C GLN A 246 26.30 -17.09 45.73
N LYS A 247 26.77 -15.93 45.22
CA LYS A 247 27.91 -15.23 45.77
C LYS A 247 27.60 -14.65 47.14
N GLU A 248 26.41 -14.13 47.38
CA GLU A 248 25.94 -13.66 48.69
C GLU A 248 25.93 -14.82 49.72
N ASN A 249 25.38 -15.97 49.34
CA ASN A 249 25.36 -17.15 50.19
C ASN A 249 26.79 -17.66 50.50
N ASN A 250 27.69 -17.67 49.51
CA ASN A 250 29.06 -18.02 49.68
C ASN A 250 29.80 -17.05 50.64
N LEU A 251 29.57 -15.72 50.48
CA LEU A 251 30.13 -14.72 51.38
C LEU A 251 29.66 -14.91 52.83
N LEU A 252 28.37 -15.22 53.05
CA LEU A 252 27.82 -15.50 54.38
C LEU A 252 28.47 -16.75 55.03
N PHE A 253 28.78 -17.74 54.19
CA PHE A 253 29.46 -18.97 54.66
C PHE A 253 30.93 -18.72 55.03
N PHE A 254 31.67 -17.97 54.18
CA PHE A 254 33.12 -17.70 54.41
C PHE A 254 33.40 -16.60 55.45
N ALA A 255 32.42 -15.70 55.72
CA ALA A 255 32.55 -14.66 56.74
C ALA A 255 32.77 -15.22 58.15
N LYS A 256 32.52 -16.52 58.35
CA LYS A 256 32.80 -17.28 59.62
C LYS A 256 34.20 -17.84 59.70
N SER A 257 35.02 -17.72 58.63
CA SER A 257 36.38 -18.30 58.58
C SER A 257 37.45 -17.23 58.74
N LYS A 258 38.43 -17.42 59.68
CA LYS A 258 39.42 -16.39 60.05
C LYS A 258 40.54 -16.08 59.03
N ASN A 259 40.63 -16.74 57.86
CA ASN A 259 41.82 -16.68 56.99
C ASN A 259 41.52 -16.20 55.52
N ALA A 260 40.47 -15.47 55.25
CA ALA A 260 40.03 -15.24 53.84
C ALA A 260 39.95 -13.77 53.39
N ASN A 261 40.63 -12.81 54.04
CA ASN A 261 40.35 -11.36 53.81
C ASN A 261 40.58 -10.85 52.39
N SER A 262 41.61 -11.25 51.64
CA SER A 262 41.86 -10.71 50.30
C SER A 262 40.93 -11.32 49.24
N MET A 263 40.64 -12.63 49.39
CA MET A 263 39.69 -13.31 48.48
C MET A 263 38.22 -12.84 48.64
N LEU A 264 37.86 -12.47 49.87
CA LEU A 264 36.55 -11.91 50.22
C LEU A 264 36.35 -10.51 49.62
N ASP A 265 37.39 -9.70 49.53
CA ASP A 265 37.32 -8.34 48.98
C ASP A 265 37.14 -8.38 47.44
N ASP A 266 37.80 -9.32 46.76
CA ASP A 266 37.59 -9.53 45.31
C ASP A 266 36.17 -10.02 45.00
N VAL A 267 35.64 -10.93 45.78
CA VAL A 267 34.27 -11.43 45.63
C VAL A 267 33.24 -10.32 45.92
N LYS A 268 33.47 -9.48 46.95
CA LYS A 268 32.62 -8.33 47.24
C LYS A 268 32.59 -7.35 46.08
N LYS A 269 33.76 -7.02 45.49
CA LYS A 269 33.87 -6.13 44.34
C LYS A 269 33.15 -6.69 43.12
N GLN A 270 33.27 -7.99 42.86
CA GLN A 270 32.52 -8.66 41.81
C GLN A 270 31.01 -8.60 42.04
N LEU A 271 30.57 -8.81 43.30
CA LEU A 271 29.16 -8.74 43.67
C LEU A 271 28.57 -7.34 43.49
N GLU A 272 29.32 -6.28 43.85
CA GLU A 272 28.89 -4.91 43.61
C GLU A 272 28.75 -4.61 42.10
N ASN A 273 29.70 -5.08 41.30
CA ASN A 273 29.65 -4.93 39.84
C ASN A 273 28.43 -5.67 39.24
N GLU A 274 28.14 -6.89 39.68
CA GLU A 274 26.98 -7.66 39.23
C GLU A 274 25.66 -7.02 39.67
N LYS A 275 25.59 -6.48 40.90
CA LYS A 275 24.41 -5.70 41.34
C LYS A 275 24.18 -4.45 40.50
N ALA A 276 25.24 -3.73 40.16
CA ALA A 276 25.15 -2.57 39.26
C ALA A 276 24.69 -2.99 37.87
N GLN A 277 25.18 -4.09 37.31
CA GLN A 277 24.72 -4.64 36.02
C GLN A 277 23.25 -5.07 36.10
N ALA A 278 22.80 -5.72 37.16
CA ALA A 278 21.42 -6.11 37.38
C ALA A 278 20.49 -4.88 37.40
N GLN A 279 20.92 -3.78 38.02
CA GLN A 279 20.16 -2.55 38.04
C GLN A 279 20.04 -1.94 36.63
N ILE A 280 21.12 -1.94 35.85
CA ILE A 280 21.10 -1.49 34.44
C ILE A 280 20.12 -2.33 33.61
N LEU A 281 20.11 -3.65 33.78
CA LEU A 281 19.15 -4.53 33.08
C LEU A 281 17.70 -4.24 33.48
N LYS A 282 17.44 -4.01 34.78
CA LYS A 282 16.11 -3.61 35.27
C LYS A 282 15.63 -2.31 34.61
N ASP A 283 16.49 -1.32 34.51
CA ASP A 283 16.15 -0.03 33.90
C ASP A 283 15.95 -0.15 32.39
N LYS A 284 16.70 -0.99 31.68
CA LYS A 284 16.47 -1.35 30.27
C LYS A 284 15.12 -2.02 30.06
N ILE A 285 14.75 -2.97 30.95
CA ILE A 285 13.44 -3.65 30.87
C ILE A 285 12.27 -2.65 31.04
N LYS A 286 12.40 -1.64 31.92
CA LYS A 286 11.41 -0.60 32.10
C LYS A 286 11.24 0.26 30.84
N LYS A 287 12.33 0.58 30.13
CA LYS A 287 12.28 1.37 28.87
C LYS A 287 11.56 0.66 27.71
N LEU A 288 11.34 -0.66 27.79
CA LEU A 288 10.62 -1.49 26.81
C LEU A 288 9.12 -1.68 27.17
N VAL A 289 8.56 -0.82 28.00
CA VAL A 289 7.12 -0.82 28.34
C VAL A 289 6.45 0.31 27.56
N PHE A 290 5.83 -0.02 26.42
CA PHE A 290 4.99 0.85 25.60
C PHE A 290 3.96 0.02 24.80
#